data_f2a202bd8c5a4c291cbc397bb8f26b5e
#
_entry.id   f2a202bd8c5a4c291cbc397bb8f26b5e
#
_cell.length_a   1.000
_cell.length_b   1.000
_cell.length_c   1.000
_cell.angle_alpha   90.00
_cell.angle_beta   90.00
_cell.angle_gamma   90.00
#
_symmetry.space_group_name_H-M   'P 1'
#
loop_
_entity.id
_entity.type
_entity.pdbx_description
1 polymer ?
#
loop_
_entity_poly.entity_id
_entity_poly.type
_entity_poly.pdbx_seq_one_letter_code
_entity_poly.pdbx_strand_id
1 'polypeptide(L)'
;AYCNYSLGDNLTAAYLFRNYTINFPNSKHTEECAYMSAYCYYNEAPSYSLDATNTYRAIKELQSFIDRYPKSSRVEECNKLIDELREKLSLKAFENAKQYYTTSNFKSAIIALDNVLIDYPSFERREEAHFLIVKSTYLLAINSVSSKVAERLQETLDAYIHFKDNYPKSNY
;
A
#
# COMPACT_ATOMS: atom_id res chain seq x y z
N ALA A 1 -1.74 2.80 30.46
CA ALA A 1 -1.75 2.48 29.02
C ALA A 1 -3.13 1.94 28.59
N TYR A 2 -3.61 0.84 29.21
CA TYR A 2 -4.90 0.24 28.82
C TYR A 2 -6.09 1.19 28.97
N CYS A 3 -6.14 2.04 29.99
CA CYS A 3 -7.21 3.03 30.14
C CYS A 3 -7.23 4.01 28.95
N ASN A 4 -6.05 4.50 28.52
CA ASN A 4 -5.95 5.40 27.36
C ASN A 4 -6.38 4.68 26.06
N TYR A 5 -5.95 3.42 25.90
CA TYR A 5 -6.39 2.60 24.78
C TYR A 5 -7.92 2.45 24.73
N SER A 6 -8.55 2.14 25.91
CA SER A 6 -10.01 2.00 25.99
C SER A 6 -10.77 3.31 25.75
N LEU A 7 -10.12 4.46 25.97
CA LEU A 7 -10.67 5.80 25.68
C LEU A 7 -10.41 6.23 24.23
N GLY A 8 -9.74 5.42 23.41
CA GLY A 8 -9.40 5.74 22.01
C GLY A 8 -8.16 6.65 21.86
N ASP A 9 -7.47 6.99 22.96
CA ASP A 9 -6.22 7.75 22.94
C ASP A 9 -5.05 6.79 22.63
N ASN A 10 -5.02 6.32 21.39
CA ASN A 10 -4.06 5.29 20.95
C ASN A 10 -2.62 5.80 20.95
N LEU A 11 -2.38 7.09 20.63
CA LEU A 11 -1.03 7.63 20.58
C LEU A 11 -0.38 7.68 21.97
N THR A 12 -1.13 8.16 22.99
CA THR A 12 -0.67 8.14 24.37
C THR A 12 -0.54 6.72 24.89
N ALA A 13 -1.46 5.82 24.53
CA ALA A 13 -1.39 4.42 24.91
C ALA A 13 -0.14 3.76 24.33
N ALA A 14 0.15 3.96 23.03
CA ALA A 14 1.36 3.45 22.37
C ALA A 14 2.64 3.91 23.06
N TYR A 15 2.73 5.19 23.39
CA TYR A 15 3.86 5.76 24.11
C TYR A 15 4.04 5.10 25.50
N LEU A 16 2.97 4.94 26.26
CA LEU A 16 3.03 4.33 27.59
C LEU A 16 3.41 2.84 27.53
N PHE A 17 2.86 2.10 26.58
CA PHE A 17 3.24 0.71 26.35
C PHE A 17 4.72 0.58 25.96
N ARG A 18 5.20 1.43 25.05
CA ARG A 18 6.60 1.46 24.64
C ARG A 18 7.54 1.80 25.81
N ASN A 19 7.19 2.79 26.61
CA ASN A 19 7.99 3.14 27.80
C ASN A 19 8.08 1.98 28.79
N TYR A 20 7.02 1.20 28.94
CA TYR A 20 7.07 0.00 29.76
C TYR A 20 8.10 -1.01 29.23
N THR A 21 8.16 -1.23 27.93
CA THR A 21 9.13 -2.17 27.33
C THR A 21 10.58 -1.73 27.50
N ILE A 22 10.81 -0.42 27.56
CA ILE A 22 12.15 0.15 27.77
C ILE A 22 12.57 0.04 29.23
N ASN A 23 11.67 0.38 30.17
CA ASN A 23 11.97 0.43 31.58
C ASN A 23 12.01 -0.95 32.24
N PHE A 24 11.25 -1.91 31.70
CA PHE A 24 11.11 -3.27 32.25
C PHE A 24 11.34 -4.36 31.19
N PRO A 25 12.54 -4.43 30.58
CA PRO A 25 12.80 -5.31 29.42
C PRO A 25 12.65 -6.81 29.73
N ASN A 26 12.84 -7.22 30.98
CA ASN A 26 12.77 -8.61 31.44
C ASN A 26 11.42 -8.97 32.09
N SER A 27 10.42 -8.08 32.04
CA SER A 27 9.10 -8.37 32.61
C SER A 27 8.34 -9.37 31.73
N LYS A 28 7.54 -10.24 32.37
CA LYS A 28 6.62 -11.15 31.67
C LYS A 28 5.59 -10.45 30.80
N HIS A 29 5.37 -9.15 31.00
CA HIS A 29 4.41 -8.34 30.24
C HIS A 29 5.06 -7.54 29.12
N THR A 30 6.38 -7.63 28.93
CA THR A 30 7.12 -6.81 27.96
C THR A 30 6.71 -7.14 26.53
N GLU A 31 6.58 -8.42 26.19
CA GLU A 31 6.11 -8.86 24.88
C GLU A 31 4.69 -8.34 24.57
N GLU A 32 3.77 -8.48 25.51
CA GLU A 32 2.39 -7.97 25.36
C GLU A 32 2.36 -6.45 25.20
N CYS A 33 3.13 -5.72 26.01
CA CYS A 33 3.23 -4.26 25.88
C CYS A 33 3.85 -3.83 24.53
N ALA A 34 4.83 -4.57 24.03
CA ALA A 34 5.42 -4.31 22.72
C ALA A 34 4.39 -4.49 21.61
N TYR A 35 3.62 -5.57 21.63
CA TYR A 35 2.51 -5.80 20.70
C TYR A 35 1.46 -4.69 20.81
N MET A 36 0.97 -4.38 22.01
CA MET A 36 -0.04 -3.34 22.23
C MET A 36 0.42 -1.96 21.75
N SER A 37 1.71 -1.64 21.88
CA SER A 37 2.27 -0.41 21.32
C SER A 37 2.14 -0.39 19.80
N ALA A 38 2.51 -1.46 19.11
CA ALA A 38 2.39 -1.58 17.64
C ALA A 38 0.92 -1.57 17.18
N TYR A 39 0.05 -2.27 17.91
CA TYR A 39 -1.38 -2.34 17.61
C TYR A 39 -2.09 -0.98 17.78
N CYS A 40 -1.67 -0.16 18.74
CA CYS A 40 -2.17 1.22 18.86
C CYS A 40 -1.83 2.05 17.63
N TYR A 41 -0.61 1.92 17.05
CA TYR A 41 -0.27 2.60 15.80
C TYR A 41 -1.07 2.07 14.60
N TYR A 42 -1.39 0.77 14.56
CA TYR A 42 -2.29 0.22 13.55
C TYR A 42 -3.68 0.87 13.60
N ASN A 43 -4.24 1.05 14.81
CA ASN A 43 -5.54 1.71 14.99
C ASN A 43 -5.53 3.19 14.57
N GLU A 44 -4.37 3.84 14.59
CA GLU A 44 -4.19 5.23 14.13
C GLU A 44 -3.96 5.34 12.62
N ALA A 45 -3.85 4.22 11.90
CA ALA A 45 -3.68 4.23 10.46
C ALA A 45 -4.97 4.69 9.77
N PRO A 46 -4.97 5.85 9.08
CA PRO A 46 -6.17 6.43 8.51
C PRO A 46 -6.68 5.66 7.29
N SER A 47 -7.80 6.15 6.72
CA SER A 47 -8.25 5.72 5.40
C SER A 47 -7.19 6.01 4.32
N TYR A 48 -7.17 5.23 3.25
CA TYR A 48 -6.22 5.36 2.14
C TYR A 48 -6.19 6.77 1.50
N SER A 49 -7.29 7.52 1.56
CA SER A 49 -7.40 8.87 0.98
C SER A 49 -6.64 9.95 1.77
N LEU A 50 -6.32 9.70 3.04
CA LEU A 50 -5.64 10.63 3.94
C LEU A 50 -4.12 10.42 3.90
N ASP A 51 -3.37 11.24 4.66
CA ASP A 51 -1.91 11.11 4.78
C ASP A 51 -1.51 9.73 5.31
N ALA A 52 -0.50 9.12 4.68
CA ALA A 52 -0.09 7.74 4.97
C ALA A 52 1.02 7.64 6.05
N THR A 53 1.45 8.73 6.66
CA THR A 53 2.56 8.75 7.63
C THR A 53 2.32 7.77 8.77
N ASN A 54 1.11 7.77 9.34
CA ASN A 54 0.76 6.83 10.43
C ASN A 54 0.69 5.38 9.93
N THR A 55 0.28 5.15 8.68
CA THR A 55 0.27 3.81 8.08
C THR A 55 1.68 3.23 7.96
N TYR A 56 2.64 4.01 7.46
CA TYR A 56 4.06 3.59 7.41
C TYR A 56 4.64 3.36 8.80
N ARG A 57 4.27 4.19 9.77
CA ARG A 57 4.71 4.03 11.15
C ARG A 57 4.16 2.74 11.76
N ALA A 58 2.89 2.43 11.54
CA ALA A 58 2.27 1.19 12.02
C ALA A 58 2.97 -0.05 11.45
N ILE A 59 3.23 -0.08 10.14
CA ILE A 59 3.99 -1.17 9.50
C ILE A 59 5.36 -1.35 10.16
N LYS A 60 6.08 -0.25 10.37
CA LYS A 60 7.42 -0.29 11.00
C LYS A 60 7.37 -0.83 12.42
N GLU A 61 6.40 -0.42 13.24
CA GLU A 61 6.29 -0.86 14.64
C GLU A 61 5.86 -2.33 14.71
N LEU A 62 4.94 -2.79 13.83
CA LEU A 62 4.56 -4.21 13.73
C LEU A 62 5.75 -5.07 13.27
N GLN A 63 6.51 -4.63 12.28
CA GLN A 63 7.72 -5.34 11.83
C GLN A 63 8.76 -5.40 12.96
N SER A 64 8.98 -4.32 13.68
CA SER A 64 9.88 -4.26 14.82
C SER A 64 9.48 -5.21 15.95
N PHE A 65 8.18 -5.44 16.14
CA PHE A 65 7.68 -6.45 17.07
C PHE A 65 8.03 -7.87 16.58
N ILE A 66 7.78 -8.19 15.31
CA ILE A 66 8.11 -9.50 14.71
C ILE A 66 9.60 -9.79 14.82
N ASP A 67 10.45 -8.81 14.51
CA ASP A 67 11.91 -8.95 14.55
C ASP A 67 12.41 -9.21 15.99
N ARG A 68 11.79 -8.59 16.99
CA ARG A 68 12.14 -8.76 18.40
C ARG A 68 11.60 -10.06 19.00
N TYR A 69 10.42 -10.50 18.56
CA TYR A 69 9.72 -11.67 19.11
C TYR A 69 9.32 -12.68 18.02
N PRO A 70 10.28 -13.25 17.27
CA PRO A 70 9.99 -14.11 16.11
C PRO A 70 9.29 -15.43 16.46
N LYS A 71 9.27 -15.81 17.74
CA LYS A 71 8.58 -17.01 18.26
C LYS A 71 7.24 -16.70 18.94
N SER A 72 6.80 -15.45 18.91
CA SER A 72 5.52 -15.05 19.49
C SER A 72 4.34 -15.65 18.73
N SER A 73 3.31 -16.08 19.46
CA SER A 73 2.05 -16.51 18.86
C SER A 73 1.31 -15.39 18.09
N ARG A 74 1.71 -14.13 18.29
CA ARG A 74 1.12 -12.94 17.62
C ARG A 74 1.78 -12.59 16.29
N VAL A 75 2.84 -13.30 15.88
CA VAL A 75 3.55 -13.02 14.61
C VAL A 75 2.60 -13.16 13.41
N GLU A 76 1.77 -14.19 13.38
CA GLU A 76 0.80 -14.38 12.29
C GLU A 76 -0.23 -13.24 12.23
N GLU A 77 -0.72 -12.79 13.36
CA GLU A 77 -1.63 -11.64 13.47
C GLU A 77 -0.96 -10.35 12.99
N CYS A 78 0.29 -10.08 13.44
CA CYS A 78 1.06 -8.91 12.97
C CYS A 78 1.28 -8.91 11.47
N ASN A 79 1.57 -10.07 10.85
CA ASN A 79 1.71 -10.17 9.41
C ASN A 79 0.41 -9.82 8.68
N LYS A 80 -0.75 -10.31 9.15
CA LYS A 80 -2.06 -9.94 8.60
C LYS A 80 -2.32 -8.45 8.68
N LEU A 81 -2.04 -7.82 9.82
CA LEU A 81 -2.19 -6.38 9.99
C LEU A 81 -1.26 -5.58 9.05
N ILE A 82 -0.03 -6.05 8.84
CA ILE A 82 0.91 -5.43 7.88
C ILE A 82 0.36 -5.55 6.45
N ASP A 83 -0.19 -6.70 6.08
CA ASP A 83 -0.75 -6.90 4.73
C ASP A 83 -1.97 -6.01 4.49
N GLU A 84 -2.86 -5.85 5.47
CA GLU A 84 -3.97 -4.89 5.40
C GLU A 84 -3.50 -3.43 5.23
N LEU A 85 -2.43 -3.04 5.94
CA LEU A 85 -1.86 -1.70 5.79
C LEU A 85 -1.19 -1.50 4.42
N ARG A 86 -0.52 -2.53 3.90
CA ARG A 86 0.07 -2.51 2.55
C ARG A 86 -1.01 -2.43 1.47
N GLU A 87 -2.14 -3.10 1.66
CA GLU A 87 -3.28 -2.98 0.75
C GLU A 87 -3.84 -1.55 0.74
N LYS A 88 -3.99 -0.89 1.89
CA LYS A 88 -4.35 0.53 1.95
C LYS A 88 -3.37 1.43 1.17
N LEU A 89 -2.06 1.16 1.27
CA LEU A 89 -1.04 1.92 0.54
C LEU A 89 -1.11 1.67 -0.97
N SER A 90 -1.29 0.41 -1.39
CA SER A 90 -1.43 0.06 -2.80
C SER A 90 -2.67 0.70 -3.44
N LEU A 91 -3.79 0.68 -2.72
CA LEU A 91 -5.02 1.34 -3.16
C LEU A 91 -4.83 2.86 -3.29
N LYS A 92 -4.16 3.51 -2.32
CA LYS A 92 -3.81 4.93 -2.40
C LYS A 92 -2.96 5.24 -3.63
N ALA A 93 -1.92 4.46 -3.87
CA ALA A 93 -1.03 4.64 -5.01
C ALA A 93 -1.80 4.46 -6.34
N PHE A 94 -2.66 3.45 -6.42
CA PHE A 94 -3.50 3.19 -7.59
C PHE A 94 -4.51 4.33 -7.85
N GLU A 95 -5.23 4.80 -6.83
CA GLU A 95 -6.20 5.89 -7.01
C GLU A 95 -5.51 7.20 -7.41
N ASN A 96 -4.32 7.49 -6.89
CA ASN A 96 -3.50 8.61 -7.34
C ASN A 96 -3.07 8.45 -8.82
N ALA A 97 -2.66 7.25 -9.23
CA ALA A 97 -2.30 6.97 -10.62
C ALA A 97 -3.52 7.09 -11.55
N LYS A 98 -4.68 6.57 -11.13
CA LYS A 98 -5.95 6.69 -11.84
C LYS A 98 -6.41 8.15 -12.01
N GLN A 99 -6.09 9.02 -11.05
CA GLN A 99 -6.39 10.44 -11.15
C GLN A 99 -5.63 11.11 -12.32
N TYR A 100 -4.38 10.72 -12.61
CA TYR A 100 -3.69 11.20 -13.81
C TYR A 100 -4.40 10.78 -15.08
N TYR A 101 -4.95 9.58 -15.15
CA TYR A 101 -5.76 9.13 -16.29
C TYR A 101 -7.02 10.00 -16.44
N THR A 102 -7.78 10.24 -15.36
CA THR A 102 -9.02 11.03 -15.40
C THR A 102 -8.79 12.50 -15.76
N THR A 103 -7.63 13.04 -15.42
CA THR A 103 -7.22 14.40 -15.79
C THR A 103 -6.51 14.49 -17.16
N SER A 104 -6.58 13.41 -17.96
CA SER A 104 -5.97 13.32 -19.30
C SER A 104 -4.44 13.48 -19.31
N ASN A 105 -3.79 13.28 -18.17
CA ASN A 105 -2.33 13.29 -18.07
C ASN A 105 -1.75 11.88 -18.32
N PHE A 106 -1.98 11.36 -19.54
CA PHE A 106 -1.77 9.96 -19.87
C PHE A 106 -0.34 9.48 -19.66
N LYS A 107 0.66 10.31 -19.98
CA LYS A 107 2.07 9.95 -19.75
C LYS A 107 2.37 9.71 -18.28
N SER A 108 1.89 10.58 -17.39
CA SER A 108 2.05 10.42 -15.95
C SER A 108 1.24 9.23 -15.42
N ALA A 109 0.04 8.97 -16.00
CA ALA A 109 -0.78 7.82 -15.63
C ALA A 109 -0.06 6.49 -15.91
N ILE A 110 0.56 6.34 -17.09
CA ILE A 110 1.32 5.13 -17.45
C ILE A 110 2.43 4.89 -16.42
N ILE A 111 3.28 5.88 -16.18
CA ILE A 111 4.41 5.76 -15.24
C ILE A 111 3.93 5.44 -13.83
N ALA A 112 2.89 6.13 -13.36
CA ALA A 112 2.37 5.93 -12.01
C ALA A 112 1.71 4.54 -11.85
N LEU A 113 0.98 4.05 -12.87
CA LEU A 113 0.38 2.71 -12.86
C LEU A 113 1.45 1.61 -12.90
N ASP A 114 2.50 1.78 -13.72
CA ASP A 114 3.63 0.87 -13.75
C ASP A 114 4.32 0.78 -12.38
N ASN A 115 4.55 1.93 -11.72
CA ASN A 115 5.11 1.94 -10.37
C ASN A 115 4.22 1.18 -9.36
N VAL A 116 2.89 1.33 -9.44
CA VAL A 116 1.97 0.55 -8.60
C VAL A 116 2.15 -0.96 -8.81
N LEU A 117 2.27 -1.40 -10.06
CA LEU A 117 2.44 -2.82 -10.39
C LEU A 117 3.78 -3.40 -9.92
N ILE A 118 4.83 -2.55 -9.88
CA ILE A 118 6.17 -2.91 -9.40
C ILE A 118 6.23 -2.92 -7.88
N ASP A 119 5.76 -1.84 -7.24
CA ASP A 119 5.87 -1.64 -5.79
C ASP A 119 4.92 -2.54 -5.00
N TYR A 120 3.77 -2.90 -5.61
CA TYR A 120 2.73 -3.72 -4.98
C TYR A 120 2.37 -4.96 -5.81
N PRO A 121 3.23 -5.99 -5.84
CA PRO A 121 3.00 -7.18 -6.66
C PRO A 121 1.76 -7.99 -6.26
N SER A 122 1.27 -7.87 -5.02
CA SER A 122 0.05 -8.52 -4.51
C SER A 122 -1.22 -7.66 -4.62
N PHE A 123 -1.16 -6.49 -5.28
CA PHE A 123 -2.31 -5.60 -5.40
C PHE A 123 -3.48 -6.26 -6.14
N GLU A 124 -4.67 -6.27 -5.55
CA GLU A 124 -5.83 -7.00 -6.09
C GLU A 124 -6.34 -6.47 -7.44
N ARG A 125 -6.25 -5.14 -7.67
CA ARG A 125 -6.76 -4.52 -8.91
C ARG A 125 -5.70 -4.39 -10.01
N ARG A 126 -4.75 -5.34 -10.07
CA ARG A 126 -3.68 -5.35 -11.10
C ARG A 126 -4.24 -5.40 -12.51
N GLU A 127 -5.31 -6.16 -12.74
CA GLU A 127 -5.97 -6.25 -14.05
C GLU A 127 -6.47 -4.89 -14.51
N GLU A 128 -7.16 -4.15 -13.64
CA GLU A 128 -7.62 -2.79 -13.94
C GLU A 128 -6.44 -1.83 -14.20
N ALA A 129 -5.35 -1.94 -13.44
CA ALA A 129 -4.15 -1.12 -13.63
C ALA A 129 -3.54 -1.36 -15.02
N HIS A 130 -3.34 -2.62 -15.42
CA HIS A 130 -2.85 -2.95 -16.77
C HIS A 130 -3.79 -2.45 -17.88
N PHE A 131 -5.11 -2.61 -17.69
CA PHE A 131 -6.09 -2.08 -18.66
C PHE A 131 -6.02 -0.56 -18.79
N LEU A 132 -5.87 0.17 -17.67
CA LEU A 132 -5.71 1.62 -17.70
C LEU A 132 -4.40 2.05 -18.36
N ILE A 133 -3.32 1.25 -18.28
CA ILE A 133 -2.09 1.48 -19.03
C ILE A 133 -2.35 1.38 -20.53
N VAL A 134 -3.04 0.32 -21.01
CA VAL A 134 -3.40 0.18 -22.42
C VAL A 134 -4.24 1.38 -22.90
N LYS A 135 -5.24 1.78 -22.12
CA LYS A 135 -6.07 2.95 -22.47
C LYS A 135 -5.26 4.25 -22.50
N SER A 136 -4.35 4.43 -21.52
CA SER A 136 -3.51 5.63 -21.44
C SER A 136 -2.52 5.71 -22.60
N THR A 137 -1.88 4.59 -22.99
CA THR A 137 -0.97 4.55 -24.14
C THR A 137 -1.70 4.86 -25.43
N TYR A 138 -2.91 4.29 -25.64
CA TYR A 138 -3.74 4.59 -26.81
C TYR A 138 -4.13 6.06 -26.86
N LEU A 139 -4.67 6.62 -25.77
CA LEU A 139 -5.08 8.03 -25.72
C LEU A 139 -3.89 8.98 -25.87
N LEU A 140 -2.72 8.61 -25.35
CA LEU A 140 -1.48 9.35 -25.59
C LEU A 140 -1.09 9.32 -27.07
N ALA A 141 -1.23 8.18 -27.75
CA ALA A 141 -0.89 8.03 -29.17
C ALA A 141 -1.76 8.93 -30.06
N ILE A 142 -3.10 8.83 -29.92
CA ILE A 142 -4.03 9.58 -30.79
C ILE A 142 -4.02 11.09 -30.55
N ASN A 143 -3.61 11.53 -29.34
CA ASN A 143 -3.44 12.95 -29.01
C ASN A 143 -2.01 13.48 -29.27
N SER A 144 -1.20 12.75 -30.02
CA SER A 144 0.19 13.11 -30.29
C SER A 144 0.35 13.80 -31.63
N VAL A 145 1.49 14.50 -31.82
CA VAL A 145 1.90 15.02 -33.12
C VAL A 145 2.14 13.87 -34.11
N SER A 146 1.81 14.09 -35.38
CA SER A 146 1.82 13.06 -36.42
C SER A 146 3.12 12.24 -36.49
N SER A 147 4.28 12.89 -36.23
CA SER A 147 5.59 12.21 -36.23
C SER A 147 5.78 11.19 -35.13
N LYS A 148 4.97 11.21 -34.07
CA LYS A 148 5.07 10.27 -32.90
C LYS A 148 3.93 9.28 -32.82
N VAL A 149 2.89 9.41 -33.65
CA VAL A 149 1.71 8.55 -33.58
C VAL A 149 2.06 7.10 -33.82
N ALA A 150 2.85 6.80 -34.86
CA ALA A 150 3.20 5.42 -35.22
C ALA A 150 4.00 4.71 -34.11
N GLU A 151 5.01 5.39 -33.53
CA GLU A 151 5.81 4.87 -32.42
C GLU A 151 4.92 4.56 -31.21
N ARG A 152 4.04 5.48 -30.80
CA ARG A 152 3.17 5.32 -29.64
C ARG A 152 2.05 4.33 -29.85
N LEU A 153 1.58 4.11 -31.08
CA LEU A 153 0.66 3.03 -31.39
C LEU A 153 1.34 1.66 -31.26
N GLN A 154 2.64 1.56 -31.57
CA GLN A 154 3.40 0.34 -31.32
C GLN A 154 3.51 0.07 -29.81
N GLU A 155 3.81 1.10 -28.99
CA GLU A 155 3.80 0.97 -27.52
C GLU A 155 2.43 0.52 -27.01
N THR A 156 1.33 1.03 -27.61
CA THR A 156 -0.02 0.59 -27.27
C THR A 156 -0.27 -0.87 -27.59
N LEU A 157 0.20 -1.33 -28.76
CA LEU A 157 0.08 -2.72 -29.16
C LEU A 157 0.85 -3.64 -28.22
N ASP A 158 2.06 -3.27 -27.83
CA ASP A 158 2.88 -4.02 -26.89
C ASP A 158 2.21 -4.11 -25.51
N ALA A 159 1.67 -3.01 -25.00
CA ALA A 159 0.90 -2.97 -23.75
C ALA A 159 -0.36 -3.86 -23.84
N TYR A 160 -1.07 -3.85 -24.98
CA TYR A 160 -2.25 -4.69 -25.20
C TYR A 160 -1.91 -6.17 -25.23
N ILE A 161 -0.84 -6.56 -25.93
CA ILE A 161 -0.37 -7.95 -25.97
C ILE A 161 -0.03 -8.43 -24.56
N HIS A 162 0.74 -7.63 -23.81
CA HIS A 162 1.08 -7.93 -22.42
C HIS A 162 -0.17 -8.08 -21.54
N PHE A 163 -1.16 -7.21 -21.69
CA PHE A 163 -2.44 -7.30 -20.97
C PHE A 163 -3.17 -8.61 -21.32
N LYS A 164 -3.33 -8.91 -22.61
CA LYS A 164 -4.04 -10.11 -23.09
C LYS A 164 -3.38 -11.41 -22.63
N ASP A 165 -2.04 -11.45 -22.62
CA ASP A 165 -1.29 -12.63 -22.18
C ASP A 165 -1.45 -12.89 -20.68
N ASN A 166 -1.48 -11.84 -19.87
CA ASN A 166 -1.66 -11.95 -18.42
C ASN A 166 -3.13 -12.18 -18.02
N TYR A 167 -4.09 -11.67 -18.81
CA TYR A 167 -5.51 -11.72 -18.49
C TYR A 167 -6.37 -12.20 -19.67
N PRO A 168 -6.18 -13.46 -20.15
CA PRO A 168 -6.86 -13.97 -21.36
C PRO A 168 -8.38 -14.10 -21.21
N LYS A 169 -8.90 -14.02 -19.98
CA LYS A 169 -10.34 -14.09 -19.66
C LYS A 169 -10.87 -12.76 -19.13
N SER A 170 -10.14 -11.66 -19.31
CA SER A 170 -10.57 -10.34 -18.88
C SER A 170 -11.90 -9.94 -19.49
N ASN A 171 -12.71 -9.23 -18.72
CA ASN A 171 -13.96 -8.61 -19.18
C ASN A 171 -13.78 -7.14 -19.63
N TYR A 172 -12.55 -6.61 -19.60
CA TYR A 172 -12.22 -5.25 -20.04
C TYR A 172 -12.02 -5.15 -21.55
#